data_1b27cad23dcfcb33d5cda5c006418448
#
_entry.id   1b27cad23dcfcb33d5cda5c006418448
#
_cell.length_a   1.000
_cell.length_b   1.000
_cell.length_c   1.000
_cell.angle_alpha   90.00
_cell.angle_beta   90.00
_cell.angle_gamma   90.00
#
_symmetry.space_group_name_H-M   'P 1'
#
loop_
_entity.id
_entity.type
_entity.pdbx_description
1 polymer ?
#
loop_
_entity_poly.entity_id
_entity_poly.type
_entity_poly.pdbx_seq_one_letter_code
_entity_poly.pdbx_strand_id
1 'polypeptide(L)'
;MERPVRIYLVRHAKTAEPWQTALDAPLSETGHRQADAAARDLAGLGPLPLWSSPLQRARQTAAPLAALWNTDVHIEPRITEIPAPSSDPKIRGDWLMQTLTAKWSAMESELQEWRDKVLGALSEVTEDTVMVTHYVVVNAVVGAATGDDRVICFHPDNTDTTVIDRIGDRFNVVGYTLGETSGPELVT
;
A
#
# COMPACT_ATOMS: atom_id res chain seq x y z
N MET A 1 25.42 8.87 12.35
CA MET A 1 24.15 8.11 12.28
C MET A 1 23.57 8.33 10.90
N GLU A 2 23.24 7.26 10.20
CA GLU A 2 22.59 7.36 8.89
C GLU A 2 21.20 7.99 9.05
N ARG A 3 20.88 8.98 8.18
CA ARG A 3 19.53 9.59 8.19
C ARG A 3 18.52 8.53 7.73
N PRO A 4 17.40 8.36 8.43
CA PRO A 4 16.35 7.48 7.93
C PRO A 4 15.79 8.01 6.58
N VAL A 5 15.48 7.11 5.68
CA VAL A 5 14.68 7.38 4.49
C VAL A 5 13.22 7.16 4.85
N ARG A 6 12.40 8.18 4.63
CA ARG A 6 10.98 8.13 4.97
C ARG A 6 10.12 7.73 3.78
N ILE A 7 9.30 6.72 3.98
CA ILE A 7 8.40 6.18 2.96
C ILE A 7 6.96 6.36 3.44
N TYR A 8 6.16 7.05 2.63
CA TYR A 8 4.74 7.28 2.87
C TYR A 8 3.94 6.29 2.03
N LEU A 9 3.47 5.21 2.65
CA LEU A 9 2.63 4.20 2.00
C LEU A 9 1.18 4.62 2.03
N VAL A 10 0.61 4.91 0.88
CA VAL A 10 -0.78 5.34 0.72
C VAL A 10 -1.59 4.17 0.14
N ARG A 11 -2.60 3.70 0.88
CA ARG A 11 -3.55 2.74 0.31
C ARG A 11 -4.40 3.44 -0.76
N HIS A 12 -4.61 2.80 -1.91
CA HIS A 12 -5.47 3.36 -2.97
C HIS A 12 -6.87 3.73 -2.46
N ALA A 13 -7.51 4.68 -3.12
CA ALA A 13 -8.87 5.14 -2.84
C ALA A 13 -9.93 4.09 -3.21
N LYS A 14 -11.18 4.34 -2.84
CA LYS A 14 -12.30 3.42 -3.04
C LYS A 14 -12.55 3.11 -4.51
N THR A 15 -12.62 1.83 -4.84
CA THR A 15 -12.88 1.34 -6.21
C THR A 15 -14.38 1.33 -6.52
N ALA A 16 -14.69 1.35 -7.83
CA ALA A 16 -16.06 1.23 -8.33
C ALA A 16 -16.64 -0.16 -8.09
N GLU A 17 -15.77 -1.18 -8.13
CA GLU A 17 -16.11 -2.57 -7.86
C GLU A 17 -15.15 -3.17 -6.84
N PRO A 18 -15.59 -4.11 -5.99
CA PRO A 18 -14.70 -4.79 -5.06
C PRO A 18 -13.70 -5.67 -5.81
N TRP A 19 -12.51 -5.84 -5.21
CA TRP A 19 -11.44 -6.64 -5.81
C TRP A 19 -11.83 -8.09 -6.12
N GLN A 20 -12.80 -8.64 -5.38
CA GLN A 20 -13.32 -9.99 -5.61
C GLN A 20 -13.96 -10.12 -7.01
N THR A 21 -14.57 -9.07 -7.53
CA THR A 21 -15.27 -9.08 -8.82
C THR A 21 -14.44 -8.53 -9.96
N ALA A 22 -13.58 -7.55 -9.70
CA ALA A 22 -12.75 -6.91 -10.71
C ALA A 22 -11.29 -6.78 -10.23
N LEU A 23 -10.36 -7.43 -10.95
CA LEU A 23 -8.93 -7.42 -10.60
C LEU A 23 -8.29 -6.03 -10.71
N ASP A 24 -8.75 -5.23 -11.66
CA ASP A 24 -8.23 -3.88 -11.90
C ASP A 24 -9.37 -2.87 -12.09
N ALA A 25 -10.26 -2.80 -11.08
CA ALA A 25 -11.34 -1.82 -11.07
C ALA A 25 -10.79 -0.38 -10.98
N PRO A 26 -11.41 0.58 -11.71
CA PRO A 26 -11.12 2.00 -11.54
C PRO A 26 -11.65 2.51 -10.20
N LEU A 27 -11.29 3.74 -9.84
CA LEU A 27 -11.88 4.42 -8.69
C LEU A 27 -13.39 4.67 -8.91
N SER A 28 -14.15 4.59 -7.83
CA SER A 28 -15.52 5.12 -7.78
C SER A 28 -15.49 6.66 -7.74
N GLU A 29 -16.66 7.28 -7.91
CA GLU A 29 -16.80 8.72 -7.71
C GLU A 29 -16.35 9.16 -6.30
N THR A 30 -16.69 8.37 -5.27
CA THR A 30 -16.19 8.59 -3.91
C THR A 30 -14.67 8.43 -3.85
N GLY A 31 -14.11 7.43 -4.55
CA GLY A 31 -12.67 7.21 -4.63
C GLY A 31 -11.92 8.38 -5.25
N HIS A 32 -12.45 8.99 -6.29
CA HIS A 32 -11.86 10.21 -6.88
C HIS A 32 -11.83 11.37 -5.87
N ARG A 33 -12.92 11.59 -5.13
CA ARG A 33 -12.94 12.61 -4.07
C ARG A 33 -11.94 12.31 -2.95
N GLN A 34 -11.79 11.04 -2.55
CA GLN A 34 -10.78 10.61 -1.58
C GLN A 34 -9.36 10.87 -2.09
N ALA A 35 -9.08 10.55 -3.36
CA ALA A 35 -7.77 10.79 -3.97
C ALA A 35 -7.42 12.28 -4.01
N ASP A 36 -8.39 13.14 -4.35
CA ASP A 36 -8.21 14.59 -4.33
C ASP A 36 -7.96 15.12 -2.91
N ALA A 37 -8.64 14.59 -1.90
CA ALA A 37 -8.43 14.96 -0.51
C ALA A 37 -7.03 14.54 -0.03
N ALA A 38 -6.65 13.29 -0.25
CA ALA A 38 -5.33 12.77 0.10
C ALA A 38 -4.20 13.56 -0.58
N ALA A 39 -4.39 13.96 -1.84
CA ALA A 39 -3.41 14.78 -2.55
C ALA A 39 -3.21 16.15 -1.88
N ARG A 40 -4.27 16.80 -1.41
CA ARG A 40 -4.17 18.06 -0.66
C ARG A 40 -3.46 17.88 0.67
N ASP A 41 -3.75 16.80 1.39
CA ASP A 41 -3.12 16.51 2.69
C ASP A 41 -1.62 16.23 2.55
N LEU A 42 -1.23 15.54 1.47
CA LEU A 42 0.16 15.19 1.18
C LEU A 42 0.94 16.31 0.48
N ALA A 43 0.28 17.31 -0.10
CA ALA A 43 0.90 18.34 -0.93
C ALA A 43 2.07 19.06 -0.25
N GLY A 44 1.97 19.31 1.06
CA GLY A 44 2.99 19.99 1.86
C GLY A 44 4.25 19.17 2.12
N LEU A 45 4.28 17.88 1.80
CA LEU A 45 5.47 17.03 1.98
C LEU A 45 6.54 17.27 0.90
N GLY A 46 6.15 17.72 -0.29
CA GLY A 46 7.04 17.69 -1.43
C GLY A 46 7.13 18.93 -2.28
N PRO A 47 7.62 18.77 -3.52
CA PRO A 47 7.61 17.51 -4.30
C PRO A 47 8.62 16.47 -3.84
N LEU A 48 8.17 15.22 -3.73
CA LEU A 48 8.95 14.02 -3.48
C LEU A 48 8.81 13.06 -4.67
N PRO A 49 9.71 12.08 -4.85
CA PRO A 49 9.45 10.96 -5.73
C PRO A 49 8.09 10.33 -5.43
N LEU A 50 7.29 10.13 -6.46
CA LEU A 50 5.96 9.58 -6.35
C LEU A 50 5.88 8.26 -7.12
N TRP A 51 5.72 7.16 -6.40
CA TRP A 51 5.62 5.83 -6.96
C TRP A 51 4.18 5.33 -6.91
N SER A 52 3.82 4.49 -7.85
CA SER A 52 2.51 3.83 -7.87
C SER A 52 2.63 2.39 -8.34
N SER A 53 1.80 1.52 -7.75
CA SER A 53 1.47 0.23 -8.36
C SER A 53 0.95 0.44 -9.79
N PRO A 54 1.16 -0.53 -10.71
CA PRO A 54 0.63 -0.45 -12.07
C PRO A 54 -0.90 -0.51 -12.16
N LEU A 55 -1.59 -0.97 -11.12
CA LEU A 55 -3.04 -1.14 -11.13
C LEU A 55 -3.77 0.21 -11.20
N GLN A 56 -4.85 0.25 -11.98
CA GLN A 56 -5.57 1.47 -12.33
C GLN A 56 -5.98 2.29 -11.10
N ARG A 57 -6.52 1.64 -10.07
CA ARG A 57 -6.93 2.31 -8.81
C ARG A 57 -5.79 3.04 -8.09
N ALA A 58 -4.59 2.47 -8.09
CA ALA A 58 -3.42 3.10 -7.47
C ALA A 58 -2.94 4.30 -8.30
N ARG A 59 -2.85 4.13 -9.63
CA ARG A 59 -2.48 5.19 -10.56
C ARG A 59 -3.45 6.37 -10.50
N GLN A 60 -4.75 6.09 -10.46
CA GLN A 60 -5.78 7.13 -10.33
C GLN A 60 -5.74 7.84 -8.98
N THR A 61 -5.34 7.13 -7.91
CA THR A 61 -5.14 7.74 -6.58
C THR A 61 -3.90 8.64 -6.57
N ALA A 62 -2.83 8.28 -7.28
CA ALA A 62 -1.61 9.07 -7.36
C ALA A 62 -1.75 10.32 -8.24
N ALA A 63 -2.62 10.29 -9.25
CA ALA A 63 -2.71 11.31 -10.29
C ALA A 63 -2.95 12.74 -9.76
N PRO A 64 -3.86 13.00 -8.79
CA PRO A 64 -4.05 14.34 -8.27
C PRO A 64 -2.80 14.91 -7.58
N LEU A 65 -2.05 14.08 -6.82
CA LEU A 65 -0.82 14.51 -6.17
C LEU A 65 0.28 14.79 -7.18
N ALA A 66 0.40 13.96 -8.23
CA ALA A 66 1.32 14.18 -9.33
C ALA A 66 1.06 15.53 -10.03
N ALA A 67 -0.22 15.87 -10.23
CA ALA A 67 -0.61 17.16 -10.81
C ALA A 67 -0.26 18.34 -9.90
N LEU A 68 -0.48 18.23 -8.58
CA LEU A 68 -0.12 19.30 -7.62
C LEU A 68 1.39 19.52 -7.54
N TRP A 69 2.18 18.47 -7.62
CA TRP A 69 3.64 18.54 -7.59
C TRP A 69 4.29 18.78 -8.94
N ASN A 70 3.50 18.72 -10.03
CA ASN A 70 4.00 18.78 -11.41
C ASN A 70 5.14 17.77 -11.64
N THR A 71 4.91 16.52 -11.24
CA THR A 71 5.89 15.43 -11.31
C THR A 71 5.31 14.20 -12.04
N ASP A 72 6.20 13.38 -12.58
CA ASP A 72 5.81 12.08 -13.15
C ASP A 72 5.63 11.04 -12.03
N VAL A 73 4.77 10.06 -12.30
CA VAL A 73 4.57 8.92 -11.43
C VAL A 73 5.45 7.75 -11.88
N HIS A 74 6.37 7.32 -11.03
CA HIS A 74 7.13 6.08 -11.27
C HIS A 74 6.25 4.86 -11.03
N ILE A 75 6.13 3.99 -12.02
CA ILE A 75 5.37 2.73 -11.89
C ILE A 75 6.30 1.64 -11.38
N GLU A 76 6.01 1.14 -10.18
CA GLU A 76 6.77 0.07 -9.52
C GLU A 76 5.93 -1.22 -9.46
N PRO A 77 6.22 -2.21 -10.32
CA PRO A 77 5.41 -3.44 -10.37
C PRO A 77 5.46 -4.29 -9.09
N ARG A 78 6.52 -4.16 -8.29
CA ARG A 78 6.70 -4.96 -7.07
C ARG A 78 5.77 -4.54 -5.93
N ILE A 79 5.17 -3.34 -5.98
CA ILE A 79 4.18 -2.89 -4.99
C ILE A 79 2.73 -3.09 -5.47
N THR A 80 2.51 -4.03 -6.40
CA THR A 80 1.18 -4.46 -6.82
C THR A 80 0.50 -5.30 -5.74
N GLU A 81 -0.85 -5.40 -5.77
CA GLU A 81 -1.59 -6.19 -4.78
C GLU A 81 -1.20 -7.68 -4.87
N ILE A 82 -1.37 -8.39 -3.75
CA ILE A 82 -1.08 -9.82 -3.65
C ILE A 82 -1.72 -10.59 -4.81
N PRO A 83 -0.96 -11.44 -5.53
CA PRO A 83 -1.48 -12.14 -6.70
C PRO A 83 -2.53 -13.18 -6.31
N ALA A 84 -3.71 -13.12 -6.93
CA ALA A 84 -4.74 -14.12 -6.75
C ALA A 84 -4.45 -15.36 -7.61
N PRO A 85 -4.76 -16.56 -7.13
CA PRO A 85 -4.50 -17.81 -7.85
C PRO A 85 -5.46 -18.02 -9.04
N SER A 86 -6.55 -17.25 -9.12
CA SER A 86 -7.59 -17.41 -10.13
C SER A 86 -8.26 -16.08 -10.47
N SER A 87 -8.71 -15.95 -11.71
CA SER A 87 -9.59 -14.87 -12.15
C SER A 87 -11.07 -15.14 -11.81
N ASP A 88 -11.44 -16.38 -11.45
CA ASP A 88 -12.82 -16.70 -11.02
C ASP A 88 -13.15 -15.99 -9.70
N PRO A 89 -14.21 -15.16 -9.64
CA PRO A 89 -14.54 -14.37 -8.46
C PRO A 89 -14.80 -15.19 -7.19
N LYS A 90 -15.42 -16.37 -7.34
CA LYS A 90 -15.72 -17.25 -6.19
C LYS A 90 -14.46 -17.87 -5.62
N ILE A 91 -13.62 -18.45 -6.50
CA ILE A 91 -12.34 -19.05 -6.08
C ILE A 91 -11.46 -17.99 -5.43
N ARG A 92 -11.39 -16.79 -6.01
CA ARG A 92 -10.62 -15.66 -5.49
C ARG A 92 -11.16 -15.17 -4.13
N GLY A 93 -12.47 -15.09 -3.97
CA GLY A 93 -13.09 -14.68 -2.71
C GLY A 93 -12.80 -15.65 -1.57
N ASP A 94 -12.97 -16.96 -1.81
CA ASP A 94 -12.70 -18.02 -0.83
C ASP A 94 -11.20 -18.04 -0.45
N TRP A 95 -10.32 -17.94 -1.44
CA TRP A 95 -8.87 -17.85 -1.23
C TRP A 95 -8.48 -16.59 -0.43
N LEU A 96 -9.06 -15.44 -0.76
CA LEU A 96 -8.77 -14.19 -0.06
C LEU A 96 -9.12 -14.30 1.43
N MET A 97 -10.30 -14.84 1.76
CA MET A 97 -10.71 -14.99 3.16
C MET A 97 -9.75 -15.87 3.95
N GLN A 98 -9.24 -16.95 3.34
CA GLN A 98 -8.23 -17.80 3.95
C GLN A 98 -6.90 -17.08 4.12
N THR A 99 -6.45 -16.39 3.07
CA THR A 99 -5.18 -15.67 3.05
C THR A 99 -5.13 -14.55 4.09
N LEU A 100 -6.20 -13.77 4.22
CA LEU A 100 -6.24 -12.65 5.16
C LEU A 100 -6.16 -13.08 6.63
N THR A 101 -6.50 -14.33 6.96
CA THR A 101 -6.41 -14.89 8.32
C THR A 101 -5.17 -15.74 8.57
N ALA A 102 -4.30 -15.86 7.57
CA ALA A 102 -3.12 -16.71 7.61
C ALA A 102 -1.88 -16.00 8.16
N LYS A 103 -0.79 -16.76 8.27
CA LYS A 103 0.55 -16.28 8.60
C LYS A 103 1.48 -16.41 7.40
N TRP A 104 2.40 -15.48 7.22
CA TRP A 104 3.40 -15.52 6.15
C TRP A 104 4.23 -16.81 6.18
N SER A 105 4.61 -17.27 7.37
CA SER A 105 5.36 -18.53 7.53
C SER A 105 4.62 -19.77 7.05
N ALA A 106 3.29 -19.71 6.91
CA ALA A 106 2.45 -20.81 6.41
C ALA A 106 2.02 -20.61 4.93
N MET A 107 2.42 -19.51 4.29
CA MET A 107 2.11 -19.24 2.89
C MET A 107 2.96 -20.09 1.94
N GLU A 108 2.43 -20.29 0.73
CA GLU A 108 3.17 -20.89 -0.38
C GLU A 108 4.39 -20.02 -0.76
N SER A 109 5.43 -20.67 -1.31
CA SER A 109 6.70 -20.00 -1.63
C SER A 109 6.53 -18.78 -2.55
N GLU A 110 5.61 -18.86 -3.52
CA GLU A 110 5.34 -17.77 -4.45
C GLU A 110 4.82 -16.50 -3.75
N LEU A 111 4.02 -16.66 -2.69
CA LEU A 111 3.50 -15.54 -1.91
C LEU A 111 4.55 -14.97 -0.96
N GLN A 112 5.43 -15.82 -0.42
CA GLN A 112 6.59 -15.36 0.35
C GLN A 112 7.57 -14.59 -0.54
N GLU A 113 7.85 -15.07 -1.76
CA GLU A 113 8.68 -14.35 -2.75
C GLU A 113 8.04 -13.02 -3.18
N TRP A 114 6.71 -12.98 -3.32
CA TRP A 114 6.01 -11.74 -3.58
C TRP A 114 6.22 -10.72 -2.44
N ARG A 115 6.09 -11.14 -1.19
CA ARG A 115 6.37 -10.31 -0.02
C ARG A 115 7.82 -9.81 -0.01
N ASP A 116 8.77 -10.68 -0.31
CA ASP A 116 10.20 -10.31 -0.37
C ASP A 116 10.47 -9.27 -1.47
N LYS A 117 9.79 -9.38 -2.62
CA LYS A 117 9.86 -8.37 -3.69
C LYS A 117 9.28 -7.03 -3.27
N VAL A 118 8.18 -7.02 -2.52
CA VAL A 118 7.63 -5.80 -1.92
C VAL A 118 8.65 -5.13 -1.01
N LEU A 119 9.20 -5.87 -0.05
CA LEU A 119 10.20 -5.36 0.89
C LEU A 119 11.48 -4.91 0.17
N GLY A 120 11.90 -5.64 -0.86
CA GLY A 120 13.02 -5.28 -1.73
C GLY A 120 12.82 -3.94 -2.41
N ALA A 121 11.61 -3.67 -2.94
CA ALA A 121 11.32 -2.38 -3.56
C ALA A 121 11.49 -1.21 -2.58
N LEU A 122 11.04 -1.36 -1.33
CA LEU A 122 11.22 -0.35 -0.30
C LEU A 122 12.69 -0.21 0.14
N SER A 123 13.44 -1.30 0.16
CA SER A 123 14.86 -1.29 0.54
C SER A 123 15.75 -0.53 -0.44
N GLU A 124 15.35 -0.43 -1.70
CA GLU A 124 16.06 0.28 -2.76
C GLU A 124 15.79 1.79 -2.79
N VAL A 125 14.81 2.27 -2.04
CA VAL A 125 14.49 3.72 -1.98
C VAL A 125 15.63 4.48 -1.31
N THR A 126 16.12 5.54 -1.94
CA THR A 126 17.29 6.30 -1.47
C THR A 126 16.95 7.66 -0.88
N GLU A 127 15.73 8.13 -1.05
CA GLU A 127 15.23 9.43 -0.55
C GLU A 127 13.77 9.32 -0.13
N ASP A 128 13.28 10.31 0.63
CA ASP A 128 11.90 10.33 1.10
C ASP A 128 10.95 10.22 -0.09
N THR A 129 10.00 9.27 -0.05
CA THR A 129 9.19 8.87 -1.21
C THR A 129 7.75 8.60 -0.81
N VAL A 130 6.79 8.99 -1.65
CA VAL A 130 5.38 8.60 -1.52
C VAL A 130 5.10 7.41 -2.45
N MET A 131 4.48 6.37 -1.92
CA MET A 131 4.09 5.16 -2.66
C MET A 131 2.60 4.90 -2.56
N VAL A 132 1.88 4.95 -3.67
CA VAL A 132 0.48 4.57 -3.72
C VAL A 132 0.36 3.09 -4.06
N THR A 133 -0.25 2.34 -3.14
CA THR A 133 -0.25 0.88 -3.18
C THR A 133 -1.55 0.29 -2.62
N HIS A 134 -1.48 -0.91 -2.03
CA HIS A 134 -2.63 -1.75 -1.72
C HIS A 134 -2.62 -2.22 -0.26
N TYR A 135 -3.78 -2.75 0.15
CA TYR A 135 -4.04 -3.17 1.53
C TYR A 135 -3.05 -4.23 2.03
N VAL A 136 -2.82 -5.32 1.26
CA VAL A 136 -1.90 -6.38 1.70
C VAL A 136 -0.45 -5.95 1.62
N VAL A 137 -0.07 -5.09 0.66
CA VAL A 137 1.28 -4.52 0.59
C VAL A 137 1.60 -3.72 1.85
N VAL A 138 0.71 -2.82 2.28
CA VAL A 138 0.91 -2.03 3.50
C VAL A 138 1.05 -2.95 4.72
N ASN A 139 0.20 -3.98 4.83
CA ASN A 139 0.28 -4.97 5.89
C ASN A 139 1.59 -5.79 5.88
N ALA A 140 2.08 -6.18 4.69
CA ALA A 140 3.35 -6.89 4.57
C ALA A 140 4.53 -6.06 5.11
N VAL A 141 4.54 -4.76 4.83
CA VAL A 141 5.58 -3.83 5.32
C VAL A 141 5.45 -3.60 6.83
N VAL A 142 4.24 -3.36 7.34
CA VAL A 142 4.01 -3.17 8.78
C VAL A 142 4.37 -4.44 9.55
N GLY A 143 3.96 -5.62 9.06
CA GLY A 143 4.34 -6.90 9.66
C GLY A 143 5.85 -7.09 9.72
N ALA A 144 6.58 -6.75 8.65
CA ALA A 144 8.03 -6.81 8.66
C ALA A 144 8.67 -5.81 9.66
N ALA A 145 8.10 -4.61 9.75
CA ALA A 145 8.59 -3.56 10.67
C ALA A 145 8.34 -3.90 12.15
N THR A 146 7.27 -4.63 12.45
CA THR A 146 6.85 -4.95 13.82
C THR A 146 7.19 -6.38 14.25
N GLY A 147 7.67 -7.23 13.33
CA GLY A 147 7.89 -8.65 13.58
C GLY A 147 6.61 -9.48 13.67
N ASP A 148 5.50 -8.98 13.12
CA ASP A 148 4.22 -9.68 13.10
C ASP A 148 4.15 -10.59 11.86
N ASP A 149 3.95 -11.87 12.08
CA ASP A 149 3.88 -12.89 11.02
C ASP A 149 2.49 -13.03 10.38
N ARG A 150 1.48 -12.33 10.88
CA ARG A 150 0.14 -12.33 10.27
C ARG A 150 0.16 -11.64 8.90
N VAL A 151 -0.59 -12.18 7.94
CA VAL A 151 -0.76 -11.52 6.63
C VAL A 151 -1.43 -10.18 6.81
N ILE A 152 -2.45 -10.10 7.68
CA ILE A 152 -3.10 -8.85 8.07
C ILE A 152 -2.86 -8.61 9.55
N CYS A 153 -2.15 -7.53 9.86
CA CYS A 153 -1.82 -7.12 11.22
C CYS A 153 -2.48 -5.78 11.62
N PHE A 154 -3.03 -5.02 10.65
CA PHE A 154 -3.83 -3.82 10.91
C PHE A 154 -4.74 -3.49 9.70
N HIS A 155 -5.65 -2.53 9.86
CA HIS A 155 -6.67 -2.21 8.86
C HIS A 155 -6.59 -0.74 8.43
N PRO A 156 -5.70 -0.39 7.46
CA PRO A 156 -5.71 0.96 6.89
C PRO A 156 -6.97 1.16 6.05
N ASP A 157 -7.64 2.31 6.20
CA ASP A 157 -8.73 2.71 5.32
C ASP A 157 -8.24 3.18 3.94
N ASN A 158 -9.16 3.39 3.00
CA ASN A 158 -8.82 3.96 1.71
C ASN A 158 -8.18 5.34 1.89
N THR A 159 -7.05 5.56 1.22
CA THR A 159 -6.20 6.75 1.28
C THR A 159 -5.47 7.00 2.60
N ASP A 160 -5.59 6.12 3.59
CA ASP A 160 -4.73 6.20 4.76
C ASP A 160 -3.26 6.11 4.36
N THR A 161 -2.45 6.89 5.05
CA THR A 161 -1.01 6.93 4.85
C THR A 161 -0.30 6.32 6.06
N THR A 162 0.45 5.25 5.83
CA THR A 162 1.34 4.64 6.83
C THR A 162 2.75 5.15 6.60
N VAL A 163 3.37 5.71 7.65
CA VAL A 163 4.71 6.30 7.56
C VAL A 163 5.75 5.32 8.09
N ILE A 164 6.69 4.97 7.23
CA ILE A 164 7.77 4.02 7.50
C ILE A 164 9.10 4.75 7.40
N ASP A 165 9.95 4.64 8.43
CA ASP A 165 11.36 5.01 8.34
C ASP A 165 12.20 3.77 8.04
N ARG A 166 13.00 3.82 6.97
CA ARG A 166 14.00 2.82 6.64
C ARG A 166 15.38 3.28 7.09
N ILE A 167 16.07 2.43 7.85
CA ILE A 167 17.46 2.63 8.31
C ILE A 167 18.24 1.37 7.98
N GLY A 168 19.12 1.42 6.97
CA GLY A 168 19.72 0.23 6.41
C GLY A 168 18.65 -0.73 5.89
N ASP A 169 18.66 -1.98 6.36
CA ASP A 169 17.69 -3.02 5.99
C ASP A 169 16.48 -3.10 6.95
N ARG A 170 16.36 -2.16 7.89
CA ARG A 170 15.27 -2.17 8.89
C ARG A 170 14.18 -1.18 8.55
N PHE A 171 12.94 -1.62 8.75
CA PHE A 171 11.76 -0.78 8.66
C PHE A 171 11.22 -0.49 10.06
N ASN A 172 10.81 0.74 10.32
CA ASN A 172 10.15 1.15 11.56
C ASN A 172 8.87 1.91 11.21
N VAL A 173 7.76 1.52 11.80
CA VAL A 173 6.52 2.31 11.69
C VAL A 173 6.65 3.53 12.59
N VAL A 174 6.57 4.73 12.03
CA VAL A 174 6.74 5.98 12.78
C VAL A 174 5.47 6.80 12.90
N GLY A 175 4.44 6.46 12.13
CA GLY A 175 3.16 7.13 12.23
C GLY A 175 2.14 6.64 11.21
N TYR A 176 0.93 7.09 11.45
CA TYR A 176 -0.20 6.94 10.54
C TYR A 176 -0.80 8.32 10.39
N THR A 177 -0.96 8.80 9.15
CA THR A 177 -1.79 9.97 8.93
C THR A 177 -3.20 9.47 8.69
N LEU A 178 -4.06 9.83 9.59
CA LEU A 178 -5.45 9.38 9.61
C LEU A 178 -6.30 10.38 8.85
N GLY A 179 -7.10 9.89 7.93
CA GLY A 179 -8.37 10.53 7.65
C GLY A 179 -9.18 10.63 8.94
N GLU A 180 -10.12 11.53 9.03
CA GLU A 180 -10.82 11.97 10.26
C GLU A 180 -11.53 10.88 11.11
N THR A 181 -11.26 9.60 10.91
CA THR A 181 -11.88 8.51 11.64
C THR A 181 -10.83 7.58 12.24
N SER A 182 -10.71 7.64 13.55
CA SER A 182 -10.11 6.66 14.50
C SER A 182 -8.91 5.85 13.98
N GLY A 183 -7.78 6.01 14.66
CA GLY A 183 -6.53 5.32 14.36
C GLY A 183 -6.67 3.82 14.15
N PRO A 184 -5.79 3.22 13.32
CA PRO A 184 -5.80 1.78 13.08
C PRO A 184 -5.58 1.08 14.41
N GLU A 185 -6.56 0.30 14.84
CA GLU A 185 -6.34 -0.66 15.90
C GLU A 185 -5.42 -1.74 15.33
N LEU A 186 -4.22 -1.87 15.89
CA LEU A 186 -3.41 -3.05 15.66
C LEU A 186 -4.23 -4.25 16.12
N VAL A 187 -4.47 -5.18 15.21
CA VAL A 187 -5.17 -6.42 15.54
C VAL A 187 -4.28 -7.22 16.49
N THR A 188 -4.67 -7.23 17.77
CA THR A 188 -3.96 -7.97 18.82
C THR A 188 -4.28 -9.46 18.79
#